data_bccffd94a0cefaef4f1ec2bd64479d97
#
_entry.id   bccffd94a0cefaef4f1ec2bd64479d97
#
_cell.length_a   1.000
_cell.length_b   1.000
_cell.length_c   1.000
_cell.angle_alpha   90.00
_cell.angle_beta   90.00
_cell.angle_gamma   90.00
#
_symmetry.space_group_name_H-M   'P 1'
#
loop_
_entity.id
_entity.type
_entity.pdbx_description
1 polymer ?
#
loop_
_entity_poly.entity_id
_entity_poly.type
_entity_poly.pdbx_seq_one_letter_code
_entity_poly.pdbx_strand_id
1 'polypeptide(L)'
;IGDQDREMNIACDLNDYSWMDQIDGSKGVIFFAAGVFHYFKRDQVRALVLELAKRYPGACLVFDSVGKLGIRLMMSKTLKNMGISDVDGYFYLDKPKEDLDWSENIRVTSRGYMLGYYDMKSPNISFSHRLLARICDSMMKMSINRLYFG
;
A
#
# COMPACT_ATOMS: atom_id res chain seq x y z
N ILE A 1 -20.02 -9.22 11.09
CA ILE A 1 -19.14 -8.68 12.13
C ILE A 1 -19.90 -7.48 12.68
N GLY A 2 -20.22 -7.48 13.98
CA GLY A 2 -20.91 -6.37 14.62
C GLY A 2 -19.93 -5.31 15.11
N ASP A 3 -20.41 -4.07 15.23
CA ASP A 3 -19.62 -2.99 15.82
C ASP A 3 -19.38 -3.25 17.32
N GLN A 4 -18.22 -2.88 17.80
CA GLN A 4 -17.84 -2.92 19.21
C GLN A 4 -17.48 -1.50 19.66
N ASP A 5 -17.34 -1.27 20.97
CA ASP A 5 -17.11 0.08 21.52
C ASP A 5 -15.94 0.87 20.91
N ARG A 6 -15.03 0.21 20.22
CA ARG A 6 -13.84 0.81 19.55
C ARG A 6 -13.74 0.50 18.07
N GLU A 7 -14.69 -0.21 17.51
CA GLU A 7 -14.67 -0.67 16.13
C GLU A 7 -15.98 -0.33 15.45
N MET A 8 -15.89 0.24 14.27
CA MET A 8 -17.02 0.50 13.38
C MET A 8 -16.74 -0.12 12.02
N ASN A 9 -17.72 -0.86 11.50
CA ASN A 9 -17.62 -1.44 10.16
C ASN A 9 -18.39 -0.56 9.16
N ILE A 10 -17.67 0.01 8.19
CA ILE A 10 -18.26 0.83 7.14
C ILE A 10 -18.27 0.00 5.85
N ALA A 11 -19.45 -0.38 5.39
CA ALA A 11 -19.61 -1.02 4.09
C ALA A 11 -19.55 0.05 2.99
N CYS A 12 -18.53 0.03 2.16
CA CYS A 12 -18.31 1.06 1.13
C CYS A 12 -17.60 0.52 -0.11
N ASP A 13 -17.76 1.24 -1.22
CA ASP A 13 -16.82 1.20 -2.35
C ASP A 13 -15.71 2.23 -2.08
N LEU A 14 -14.45 1.83 -2.18
CA LEU A 14 -13.32 2.76 -2.00
C LEU A 14 -13.26 3.87 -3.05
N ASN A 15 -13.93 3.70 -4.18
CA ASN A 15 -14.03 4.74 -5.21
C ASN A 15 -15.15 5.76 -4.92
N ASP A 16 -16.05 5.46 -4.01
CA ASP A 16 -17.06 6.40 -3.50
C ASP A 16 -16.58 6.93 -2.14
N TYR A 17 -16.17 8.17 -2.10
CA TYR A 17 -15.53 8.78 -0.93
C TYR A 17 -16.48 9.18 0.19
N SER A 18 -17.79 8.88 0.08
CA SER A 18 -18.80 9.18 1.11
C SER A 18 -18.52 8.49 2.47
N TRP A 19 -17.83 7.35 2.46
CA TRP A 19 -17.40 6.67 3.69
C TRP A 19 -16.49 7.53 4.56
N MET A 20 -15.74 8.45 3.96
CA MET A 20 -14.86 9.36 4.69
C MET A 20 -15.63 10.32 5.61
N ASP A 21 -16.88 10.63 5.28
CA ASP A 21 -17.73 11.53 6.09
C ASP A 21 -18.12 10.91 7.44
N GLN A 22 -17.93 9.59 7.59
CA GLN A 22 -18.19 8.86 8.83
C GLN A 22 -16.95 8.76 9.74
N ILE A 23 -15.81 9.29 9.33
CA ILE A 23 -14.55 9.23 10.10
C ILE A 23 -14.35 10.55 10.84
N ASP A 24 -14.32 10.50 12.16
CA ASP A 24 -13.91 11.65 12.99
C ASP A 24 -12.37 11.81 12.92
N GLY A 25 -11.93 12.83 12.20
CA GLY A 25 -10.51 13.19 12.06
C GLY A 25 -9.94 14.05 13.19
N SER A 26 -10.73 14.46 14.17
CA SER A 26 -10.35 15.48 15.19
C SER A 26 -9.17 15.08 16.06
N LYS A 27 -8.94 13.78 16.25
CA LYS A 27 -7.83 13.22 17.06
C LYS A 27 -6.63 12.75 16.21
N GLY A 28 -6.63 13.05 14.91
CA GLY A 28 -5.69 12.51 13.94
C GLY A 28 -6.11 11.13 13.41
N VAL A 29 -5.68 10.81 12.19
CA VAL A 29 -6.05 9.57 11.50
C VAL A 29 -4.81 8.87 10.98
N ILE A 30 -4.79 7.55 11.11
CA ILE A 30 -3.84 6.67 10.42
C ILE A 30 -4.65 5.71 9.55
N PHE A 31 -4.45 5.80 8.24
CA PHE A 31 -5.03 4.87 7.29
C PHE A 31 -4.08 3.69 7.07
N PHE A 32 -4.64 2.50 6.99
CA PHE A 32 -3.89 1.27 6.77
C PHE A 32 -4.49 0.48 5.61
N ALA A 33 -3.68 0.18 4.58
CA ALA A 33 -4.11 -0.59 3.43
C ALA A 33 -3.10 -1.73 3.17
N ALA A 34 -3.34 -2.88 3.77
CA ALA A 34 -2.49 -4.06 3.63
C ALA A 34 -3.03 -5.01 2.57
N GLY A 35 -2.26 -5.26 1.50
CA GLY A 35 -2.64 -6.14 0.40
C GLY A 35 -3.83 -5.65 -0.43
N VAL A 36 -4.15 -4.37 -0.40
CA VAL A 36 -5.38 -3.80 -1.00
C VAL A 36 -5.11 -3.19 -2.38
N PHE A 37 -4.11 -2.34 -2.49
CA PHE A 37 -3.93 -1.49 -3.67
C PHE A 37 -3.54 -2.25 -4.94
N HIS A 38 -3.04 -3.44 -4.84
CA HIS A 38 -2.72 -4.31 -5.98
C HIS A 38 -3.92 -4.62 -6.88
N TYR A 39 -5.14 -4.52 -6.35
CA TYR A 39 -6.39 -4.78 -7.07
C TYR A 39 -6.98 -3.56 -7.74
N PHE A 40 -6.39 -2.38 -7.54
CA PHE A 40 -6.86 -1.11 -8.07
C PHE A 40 -5.98 -0.62 -9.21
N LYS A 41 -6.56 0.18 -10.09
CA LYS A 41 -5.79 0.91 -11.09
C LYS A 41 -5.00 2.05 -10.44
N ARG A 42 -3.87 2.40 -11.04
CA ARG A 42 -2.99 3.47 -10.53
C ARG A 42 -3.73 4.79 -10.31
N ASP A 43 -4.59 5.16 -11.26
CA ASP A 43 -5.33 6.42 -11.18
C ASP A 43 -6.38 6.40 -10.05
N GLN A 44 -6.98 5.26 -9.76
CA GLN A 44 -7.90 5.10 -8.62
C GLN A 44 -7.18 5.29 -7.29
N VAL A 45 -6.01 4.66 -7.11
CA VAL A 45 -5.19 4.83 -5.90
C VAL A 45 -4.72 6.28 -5.77
N ARG A 46 -4.28 6.90 -6.86
CA ARG A 46 -3.88 8.31 -6.86
C ARG A 46 -5.02 9.22 -6.45
N ALA A 47 -6.20 9.05 -7.03
CA ALA A 47 -7.38 9.86 -6.70
C ALA A 47 -7.79 9.71 -5.22
N LEU A 48 -7.80 8.46 -4.71
CA LEU A 48 -8.05 8.18 -3.30
C LEU A 48 -7.05 8.89 -2.39
N VAL A 49 -5.76 8.77 -2.67
CA VAL A 49 -4.70 9.37 -1.85
C VAL A 49 -4.80 10.90 -1.83
N LEU A 50 -5.07 11.52 -2.99
CA LEU A 50 -5.23 12.98 -3.05
C LEU A 50 -6.49 13.46 -2.28
N GLU A 51 -7.57 12.70 -2.32
CA GLU A 51 -8.78 13.03 -1.54
C GLU A 51 -8.55 12.83 -0.04
N LEU A 52 -7.83 11.77 0.38
CA LEU A 52 -7.41 11.59 1.77
C LEU A 52 -6.53 12.74 2.26
N ALA A 53 -5.55 13.15 1.46
CA ALA A 53 -4.65 14.25 1.80
C ALA A 53 -5.39 15.60 1.96
N LYS A 54 -6.41 15.81 1.12
CA LYS A 54 -7.25 17.00 1.17
C LYS A 54 -8.16 17.03 2.41
N ARG A 55 -8.79 15.91 2.76
CA ARG A 55 -9.76 15.82 3.86
C ARG A 55 -9.12 15.69 5.24
N TYR A 56 -7.92 15.08 5.31
CA TYR A 56 -7.25 14.77 6.57
C TYR A 56 -5.81 15.29 6.60
N PRO A 57 -5.60 16.62 6.60
CA PRO A 57 -4.26 17.18 6.77
C PRO A 57 -3.67 16.73 8.12
N GLY A 58 -2.40 16.37 8.13
CA GLY A 58 -1.72 15.82 9.29
C GLY A 58 -1.87 14.29 9.48
N ALA A 59 -2.74 13.65 8.72
CA ALA A 59 -2.89 12.20 8.74
C ALA A 59 -1.74 11.48 8.01
N CYS A 60 -1.68 10.17 8.15
CA CYS A 60 -0.80 9.36 7.32
C CYS A 60 -1.50 8.10 6.79
N LEU A 61 -1.06 7.66 5.62
CA LEU A 61 -1.46 6.40 5.01
C LEU A 61 -0.25 5.46 4.96
N VAL A 62 -0.43 4.24 5.48
CA VAL A 62 0.57 3.16 5.42
C VAL A 62 0.02 2.03 4.56
N PHE A 63 0.80 1.58 3.59
CA PHE A 63 0.42 0.49 2.71
C PHE A 63 1.64 -0.27 2.18
N ASP A 64 1.41 -1.51 1.79
CA ASP A 64 2.40 -2.33 1.11
C ASP A 64 2.29 -2.20 -0.41
N SER A 65 3.40 -2.39 -1.09
CA SER A 65 3.43 -2.43 -2.56
C SER A 65 4.48 -3.41 -3.08
N VAL A 66 4.34 -3.75 -4.34
CA VAL A 66 5.31 -4.53 -5.11
C VAL A 66 5.64 -3.79 -6.39
N GLY A 67 6.79 -4.10 -6.99
CA GLY A 67 7.15 -3.61 -8.32
C GLY A 67 6.42 -4.35 -9.44
N LYS A 68 6.59 -3.89 -10.67
CA LYS A 68 5.96 -4.47 -11.87
C LYS A 68 6.23 -5.96 -12.03
N LEU A 69 7.45 -6.41 -11.77
CA LEU A 69 7.79 -7.83 -11.79
C LEU A 69 7.07 -8.60 -10.69
N GLY A 70 7.02 -8.02 -9.49
CA GLY A 70 6.36 -8.62 -8.32
C GLY A 70 4.87 -8.85 -8.58
N ILE A 71 4.15 -7.83 -9.06
CA ILE A 71 2.72 -7.97 -9.34
C ILE A 71 2.45 -9.00 -10.45
N ARG A 72 3.27 -9.05 -11.49
CA ARG A 72 3.15 -10.06 -12.54
C ARG A 72 3.28 -11.50 -12.01
N LEU A 73 4.23 -11.73 -11.11
CA LEU A 73 4.46 -13.06 -10.53
C LEU A 73 3.37 -13.42 -9.49
N MET A 74 3.02 -12.49 -8.60
CA MET A 74 2.02 -12.73 -7.56
C MET A 74 0.61 -12.88 -8.13
N MET A 75 0.26 -12.05 -9.09
CA MET A 75 -1.10 -11.93 -9.61
C MET A 75 -1.36 -12.80 -10.86
N SER A 76 -0.33 -13.49 -11.39
CA SER A 76 -0.46 -14.21 -12.66
C SER A 76 -1.59 -15.24 -12.69
N LYS A 77 -1.85 -15.93 -11.60
CA LYS A 77 -2.99 -16.87 -11.48
C LYS A 77 -4.31 -16.15 -11.22
N THR A 78 -4.30 -15.20 -10.31
CA THR A 78 -5.49 -14.44 -9.90
C THR A 78 -6.01 -13.59 -11.05
N LEU A 79 -5.14 -12.85 -11.72
CA LEU A 79 -5.51 -12.00 -12.86
C LEU A 79 -6.03 -12.81 -14.04
N LYS A 80 -5.40 -13.97 -14.35
CA LYS A 80 -5.90 -14.89 -15.40
C LYS A 80 -7.30 -15.40 -15.09
N ASN A 81 -7.57 -15.77 -13.84
CA ASN A 81 -8.90 -16.22 -13.42
C ASN A 81 -9.96 -15.10 -13.51
N MET A 82 -9.54 -13.85 -13.40
CA MET A 82 -10.39 -12.66 -13.55
C MET A 82 -10.47 -12.15 -14.99
N GLY A 83 -9.86 -12.86 -15.95
CA GLY A 83 -9.81 -12.45 -17.36
C GLY A 83 -8.90 -11.25 -17.64
N ILE A 84 -8.00 -10.91 -16.72
CA ILE A 84 -7.09 -9.77 -16.82
C ILE A 84 -5.77 -10.26 -17.39
N SER A 85 -5.42 -9.80 -18.58
CA SER A 85 -4.18 -10.15 -19.29
C SER A 85 -3.06 -9.12 -19.13
N ASP A 86 -3.41 -7.87 -18.79
CA ASP A 86 -2.47 -6.76 -18.67
C ASP A 86 -2.44 -6.18 -17.25
N VAL A 87 -1.25 -6.08 -16.69
CA VAL A 87 -1.01 -5.51 -15.34
C VAL A 87 -0.58 -4.04 -15.41
N ASP A 88 -0.34 -3.48 -16.57
CA ASP A 88 0.25 -2.15 -16.70
C ASP A 88 -0.67 -1.02 -16.20
N GLY A 89 -1.99 -1.25 -16.18
CA GLY A 89 -2.95 -0.32 -15.61
C GLY A 89 -3.13 -0.44 -14.09
N TYR A 90 -2.62 -1.51 -13.47
CA TYR A 90 -2.76 -1.73 -12.03
C TYR A 90 -1.67 -1.05 -11.22
N PHE A 91 -1.95 -0.91 -9.91
CA PHE A 91 -1.03 -0.23 -9.01
C PHE A 91 0.19 -1.08 -8.69
N TYR A 92 1.36 -0.57 -9.01
CA TYR A 92 2.67 -1.08 -8.58
C TYR A 92 3.64 0.09 -8.42
N LEU A 93 4.73 -0.11 -7.68
CA LEU A 93 5.76 0.89 -7.44
C LEU A 93 7.14 0.29 -7.70
N ASP A 94 7.82 0.76 -8.72
CA ASP A 94 9.23 0.41 -8.97
C ASP A 94 10.20 1.35 -8.28
N LYS A 95 9.80 2.60 -8.12
CA LYS A 95 10.53 3.67 -7.45
C LYS A 95 9.58 4.50 -6.57
N PRO A 96 9.25 4.03 -5.37
CA PRO A 96 8.17 4.60 -4.56
C PRO A 96 8.21 6.11 -4.38
N LYS A 97 9.39 6.71 -4.20
CA LYS A 97 9.50 8.16 -4.02
C LYS A 97 9.15 8.95 -5.28
N GLU A 98 9.54 8.45 -6.46
CA GLU A 98 9.23 9.08 -7.75
C GLU A 98 7.79 8.75 -8.17
N ASP A 99 7.38 7.50 -7.98
CA ASP A 99 6.07 7.00 -8.38
C ASP A 99 4.90 7.61 -7.58
N LEU A 100 5.17 8.07 -6.35
CA LEU A 100 4.20 8.65 -5.41
C LEU A 100 4.34 10.17 -5.26
N ASP A 101 5.13 10.81 -6.11
CA ASP A 101 5.27 12.27 -6.16
C ASP A 101 4.02 12.90 -6.83
N TRP A 102 2.91 12.85 -6.10
CA TRP A 102 1.60 13.28 -6.60
C TRP A 102 1.20 14.67 -6.13
N SER A 103 1.85 15.19 -5.08
CA SER A 103 1.58 16.52 -4.52
C SER A 103 2.71 16.93 -3.59
N GLU A 104 3.06 18.22 -3.60
CA GLU A 104 4.05 18.82 -2.70
C GLU A 104 3.71 18.67 -1.21
N ASN A 105 2.43 18.51 -0.90
CA ASN A 105 1.93 18.29 0.46
C ASN A 105 2.01 16.83 0.92
N ILE A 106 2.53 15.93 0.09
CA ILE A 106 2.65 14.50 0.44
C ILE A 106 4.12 14.13 0.61
N ARG A 107 4.52 13.81 1.84
CA ARG A 107 5.86 13.27 2.11
C ARG A 107 5.86 11.76 2.06
N VAL A 108 6.74 11.20 1.23
CA VAL A 108 6.86 9.76 1.00
C VAL A 108 8.05 9.18 1.76
N THR A 109 7.79 8.16 2.56
CA THR A 109 8.83 7.30 3.14
C THR A 109 8.58 5.86 2.71
N SER A 110 9.60 5.18 2.22
CA SER A 110 9.51 3.78 1.80
C SER A 110 10.66 2.98 2.39
N ARG A 111 10.35 1.76 2.84
CA ARG A 111 11.34 0.78 3.34
C ARG A 111 11.05 -0.58 2.72
N GLY A 112 12.09 -1.38 2.52
CA GLY A 112 11.95 -2.77 2.09
C GLY A 112 11.02 -3.53 3.03
N TYR A 113 10.18 -4.39 2.47
CA TYR A 113 9.19 -5.14 3.23
C TYR A 113 9.83 -6.06 4.27
N MET A 114 10.90 -6.75 3.89
CA MET A 114 11.62 -7.68 4.76
C MET A 114 12.87 -7.02 5.37
N LEU A 115 13.76 -6.48 4.55
CA LEU A 115 15.06 -5.95 4.98
C LEU A 115 14.95 -4.63 5.75
N GLY A 116 13.85 -3.91 5.60
CA GLY A 116 13.62 -2.64 6.27
C GLY A 116 13.19 -2.77 7.74
N TYR A 117 12.72 -3.96 8.17
CA TYR A 117 12.09 -4.16 9.47
C TYR A 117 12.66 -5.34 10.27
N TYR A 118 13.32 -6.31 9.63
CA TYR A 118 13.84 -7.50 10.28
C TYR A 118 15.36 -7.51 10.35
N ASP A 119 15.92 -7.91 11.48
CA ASP A 119 17.35 -8.17 11.60
C ASP A 119 17.73 -9.49 10.93
N MET A 120 18.04 -9.41 9.64
CA MET A 120 18.46 -10.56 8.84
C MET A 120 19.85 -11.11 9.21
N LYS A 121 20.58 -10.47 10.12
CA LYS A 121 21.88 -10.96 10.61
C LYS A 121 21.75 -11.92 11.78
N SER A 122 20.56 -12.00 12.38
CA SER A 122 20.29 -12.92 13.50
C SER A 122 20.70 -14.36 13.14
N PRO A 123 21.41 -15.09 14.02
CA PRO A 123 21.85 -16.46 13.75
C PRO A 123 20.69 -17.45 13.57
N ASN A 124 19.50 -17.10 14.09
CA ASN A 124 18.29 -17.91 13.97
C ASN A 124 17.64 -17.85 12.58
N ILE A 125 18.11 -16.96 11.69
CA ILE A 125 17.57 -16.84 10.33
C ILE A 125 18.44 -17.64 9.37
N SER A 126 17.83 -18.63 8.71
CA SER A 126 18.54 -19.47 7.73
C SER A 126 18.99 -18.68 6.50
N PHE A 127 19.98 -19.20 5.80
CA PHE A 127 20.46 -18.60 4.56
C PHE A 127 19.36 -18.47 3.50
N SER A 128 18.50 -19.49 3.39
CA SER A 128 17.37 -19.47 2.44
C SER A 128 16.39 -18.33 2.72
N HIS A 129 16.07 -18.06 3.99
CA HIS A 129 15.22 -16.91 4.34
C HIS A 129 15.88 -15.56 4.04
N ARG A 130 17.19 -15.44 4.25
CA ARG A 130 17.93 -14.22 3.87
C ARG A 130 17.94 -13.98 2.37
N LEU A 131 18.12 -15.06 1.60
CA LEU A 131 18.06 -14.99 0.14
C LEU A 131 16.65 -14.60 -0.33
N LEU A 132 15.61 -15.23 0.22
CA LEU A 132 14.22 -14.92 -0.09
C LEU A 132 13.90 -13.44 0.22
N ALA A 133 14.30 -12.95 1.40
CA ALA A 133 14.10 -11.56 1.78
C ALA A 133 14.76 -10.57 0.78
N ARG A 134 15.97 -10.89 0.30
CA ARG A 134 16.64 -10.08 -0.73
C ARG A 134 15.90 -10.12 -2.06
N ILE A 135 15.40 -11.29 -2.47
CA ILE A 135 14.62 -11.43 -3.70
C ILE A 135 13.33 -10.59 -3.59
N CYS A 136 12.61 -10.70 -2.48
CA CYS A 136 11.39 -9.93 -2.26
C CYS A 136 11.63 -8.41 -2.35
N ASP A 137 12.62 -7.90 -1.62
CA ASP A 137 12.83 -6.46 -1.54
C ASP A 137 13.57 -5.88 -2.76
N SER A 138 14.49 -6.65 -3.37
CA SER A 138 15.33 -6.13 -4.46
C SER A 138 14.75 -6.41 -5.85
N MET A 139 14.34 -7.65 -6.13
CA MET A 139 13.82 -8.04 -7.45
C MET A 139 12.33 -7.75 -7.58
N MET A 140 11.54 -8.15 -6.58
CA MET A 140 10.10 -7.91 -6.60
C MET A 140 9.73 -6.50 -6.11
N LYS A 141 10.70 -5.75 -5.58
CA LYS A 141 10.51 -4.39 -5.06
C LYS A 141 9.39 -4.30 -4.03
N MET A 142 9.30 -5.32 -3.17
CA MET A 142 8.33 -5.30 -2.08
C MET A 142 8.73 -4.23 -1.07
N SER A 143 7.79 -3.37 -0.73
CA SER A 143 8.04 -2.28 0.22
C SER A 143 6.81 -1.94 1.06
N ILE A 144 7.06 -1.36 2.22
CA ILE A 144 6.05 -0.67 3.03
C ILE A 144 6.27 0.82 2.83
N ASN A 145 5.22 1.49 2.44
CA ASN A 145 5.21 2.91 2.12
C ASN A 145 4.36 3.66 3.12
N ARG A 146 4.84 4.81 3.53
CA ARG A 146 4.11 5.75 4.38
C ARG A 146 4.03 7.09 3.65
N LEU A 147 2.82 7.56 3.46
CA LEU A 147 2.51 8.91 3.02
C LEU A 147 2.09 9.72 4.24
N TYR A 148 2.69 10.87 4.42
CA TYR A 148 2.28 11.85 5.41
C TYR A 148 1.68 13.05 4.69
N PHE A 149 0.47 13.44 5.08
CA PHE A 149 -0.28 14.54 4.51
C PHE A 149 0.00 15.81 5.31
N GLY A 150 0.83 16.67 4.76
CA GLY A 150 1.30 17.90 5.43
C GLY A 150 0.69 19.16 4.89
#